data_116f4d256073997a3dff7fc871e3682d
#
_entry.id   116f4d256073997a3dff7fc871e3682d
#
_cell.length_a   1.000
_cell.length_b   1.000
_cell.length_c   1.000
_cell.angle_alpha   90.00
_cell.angle_beta   90.00
_cell.angle_gamma   90.00
#
_symmetry.space_group_name_H-M   'P 1'
#
loop_
_entity.id
_entity.type
_entity.pdbx_description
1 polymer ?
#
loop_
_entity_poly.entity_id
_entity_poly.type
_entity_poly.pdbx_seq_one_letter_code
_entity_poly.pdbx_strand_id
1 'polypeptide(L)'
;MRPKRPIHVLIDQVRITREGGDAIIDHADTNVSGARIVIGPGIASMSDADIVEMYNDILDSQWGLLQQWDKTVVEEPPGEKQIDYHENSDQWVPRGDVLRCIIDDAGPNGEVTIHIDDQELSLAEFGRLLSVHAGWGMRIAFVPEEFITENPKVEIRKPKRRKR
;
A
#
# COMPACT_ATOMS: atom_id res chain seq x y z
N MET A 1 9.80 11.71 -14.39
CA MET A 1 10.88 11.95 -13.40
C MET A 1 11.43 10.59 -13.03
N ARG A 2 12.73 10.32 -13.12
CA ARG A 2 13.29 9.04 -12.67
C ARG A 2 13.32 9.04 -11.13
N PRO A 3 12.90 7.98 -10.46
CA PRO A 3 13.02 7.89 -9.02
C PRO A 3 14.49 7.99 -8.63
N LYS A 4 14.80 8.71 -7.56
CA LYS A 4 16.15 8.79 -7.01
C LYS A 4 16.33 7.60 -6.06
N ARG A 5 17.54 6.99 -6.11
CA ARG A 5 17.88 5.95 -5.14
C ARG A 5 17.78 6.53 -3.73
N PRO A 6 17.12 5.85 -2.79
CA PRO A 6 17.12 6.27 -1.41
C PRO A 6 18.56 6.26 -0.86
N ILE A 7 18.85 7.23 -0.01
CA ILE A 7 20.15 7.31 0.67
C ILE A 7 19.98 6.56 2.00
N HIS A 8 20.88 5.63 2.28
CA HIS A 8 20.93 4.97 3.58
C HIS A 8 21.11 6.01 4.69
N VAL A 9 20.40 5.83 5.78
CA VAL A 9 20.52 6.69 6.94
C VAL A 9 21.59 6.17 7.88
N LEU A 10 22.28 7.10 8.55
CA LEU A 10 23.18 6.80 9.64
C LEU A 10 22.47 7.00 10.98
N ILE A 11 22.94 6.33 12.01
CA ILE A 11 22.31 6.36 13.35
C ILE A 11 22.27 7.77 13.95
N ASP A 12 23.23 8.62 13.62
CA ASP A 12 23.32 10.02 14.06
C ASP A 12 22.38 10.97 13.29
N GLN A 13 21.75 10.49 12.21
CA GLN A 13 20.82 11.24 11.37
C GLN A 13 19.35 10.98 11.71
N VAL A 14 19.09 10.05 12.62
CA VAL A 14 17.72 9.63 12.98
C VAL A 14 17.56 9.54 14.49
N ARG A 15 16.32 9.77 14.92
CA ARG A 15 15.86 9.47 16.27
C ARG A 15 14.94 8.27 16.21
N ILE A 16 15.21 7.26 17.04
CA ILE A 16 14.39 6.05 17.10
C ILE A 16 13.58 6.05 18.39
N THR A 17 12.28 5.89 18.26
CA THR A 17 11.35 5.70 19.37
C THR A 17 10.69 4.34 19.22
N ARG A 18 10.54 3.60 20.31
CA ARG A 18 9.86 2.30 20.35
C ARG A 18 8.49 2.46 20.99
N GLU A 19 7.44 2.10 20.26
CA GLU A 19 6.05 2.14 20.74
C GLU A 19 5.41 0.76 20.56
N GLY A 20 5.22 0.04 21.67
CA GLY A 20 4.75 -1.35 21.59
C GLY A 20 5.73 -2.22 20.81
N GLY A 21 5.26 -2.80 19.70
CA GLY A 21 6.09 -3.60 18.78
C GLY A 21 6.66 -2.83 17.61
N ASP A 22 6.55 -1.49 17.59
CA ASP A 22 6.90 -0.66 16.43
C ASP A 22 8.13 0.20 16.71
N ALA A 23 8.97 0.37 15.68
CA ALA A 23 10.00 1.39 15.64
C ALA A 23 9.51 2.60 14.84
N ILE A 24 9.56 3.78 15.47
CA ILE A 24 9.31 5.07 14.84
C ILE A 24 10.67 5.71 14.58
N ILE A 25 10.94 6.04 13.33
CA ILE A 25 12.20 6.63 12.87
C ILE A 25 11.92 8.04 12.39
N ASP A 26 12.40 9.02 13.15
CA ASP A 26 12.31 10.43 12.79
C ASP A 26 13.66 10.90 12.25
N HIS A 27 13.64 11.54 11.08
CA HIS A 27 14.86 12.09 10.49
C HIS A 27 15.22 13.44 11.12
N ALA A 28 16.51 13.69 11.29
CA ALA A 28 17.00 15.00 11.73
C ALA A 28 16.69 16.09 10.68
N ASP A 29 16.65 15.72 9.39
CA ASP A 29 16.18 16.58 8.30
C ASP A 29 14.64 16.58 8.26
N THR A 30 14.02 17.69 8.61
CA THR A 30 12.56 17.87 8.61
C THR A 30 11.90 17.80 7.23
N ASN A 31 12.67 17.84 6.14
CA ASN A 31 12.16 17.64 4.78
C ASN A 31 11.99 16.15 4.43
N VAL A 32 12.51 15.25 5.27
CA VAL A 32 12.38 13.81 5.10
C VAL A 32 11.27 13.32 6.04
N SER A 33 10.29 12.64 5.46
CA SER A 33 9.21 12.05 6.26
C SER A 33 9.75 10.92 7.14
N GLY A 34 9.27 10.86 8.38
CA GLY A 34 9.55 9.74 9.26
C GLY A 34 8.97 8.41 8.75
N ALA A 35 9.44 7.31 9.32
CA ALA A 35 8.99 5.97 9.00
C ALA A 35 8.53 5.24 10.27
N ARG A 36 7.58 4.31 10.11
CA ARG A 36 7.15 3.39 11.16
C ARG A 36 7.35 1.97 10.65
N ILE A 37 8.05 1.15 11.44
CA ILE A 37 8.33 -0.25 11.12
C ILE A 37 7.69 -1.12 12.20
N VAL A 38 6.82 -2.03 11.80
CA VAL A 38 6.21 -3.02 12.68
C VAL A 38 7.17 -4.19 12.80
N ILE A 39 7.78 -4.38 13.97
CA ILE A 39 8.78 -5.42 14.24
C ILE A 39 8.19 -6.53 15.12
N GLY A 40 7.29 -6.15 16.01
CA GLY A 40 6.70 -7.06 16.99
C GLY A 40 7.54 -7.19 18.26
N PRO A 41 7.35 -8.28 19.06
CA PRO A 41 7.95 -8.42 20.39
C PRO A 41 9.49 -8.38 20.39
N GLY A 42 10.11 -8.76 19.28
CA GLY A 42 11.59 -8.79 19.14
C GLY A 42 12.26 -7.42 19.26
N ILE A 43 11.50 -6.32 19.08
CA ILE A 43 12.05 -4.95 19.15
C ILE A 43 12.75 -4.64 20.48
N ALA A 44 12.29 -5.27 21.58
CA ALA A 44 12.85 -5.03 22.90
C ALA A 44 14.32 -5.46 23.03
N SER A 45 14.77 -6.40 22.21
CA SER A 45 16.15 -6.91 22.17
C SER A 45 17.02 -6.27 21.09
N MET A 46 16.45 -5.41 20.23
CA MET A 46 17.17 -4.76 19.15
C MET A 46 17.83 -3.46 19.61
N SER A 47 19.08 -3.26 19.21
CA SER A 47 19.73 -1.95 19.33
C SER A 47 19.19 -0.94 18.31
N ASP A 48 19.48 0.34 18.49
CA ASP A 48 19.14 1.36 17.49
C ASP A 48 19.88 1.12 16.17
N ALA A 49 21.10 0.58 16.23
CA ALA A 49 21.86 0.20 15.04
C ALA A 49 21.19 -0.92 14.25
N ASP A 50 20.65 -1.95 14.92
CA ASP A 50 19.93 -3.04 14.26
C ASP A 50 18.66 -2.51 13.55
N ILE A 51 17.96 -1.56 14.19
CA ILE A 51 16.75 -0.94 13.60
C ILE A 51 17.12 -0.10 12.37
N VAL A 52 18.24 0.65 12.40
CA VAL A 52 18.73 1.43 11.25
C VAL A 52 19.14 0.50 10.12
N GLU A 53 19.81 -0.61 10.41
CA GLU A 53 20.20 -1.59 9.41
C GLU A 53 18.93 -2.17 8.73
N MET A 54 17.96 -2.64 9.53
CA MET A 54 16.67 -3.12 9.01
C MET A 54 15.95 -2.08 8.15
N TYR A 55 15.97 -0.81 8.55
CA TYR A 55 15.37 0.27 7.77
C TYR A 55 16.07 0.45 6.42
N ASN A 56 17.40 0.42 6.41
CA ASN A 56 18.17 0.53 5.18
C ASN A 56 17.94 -0.66 4.24
N ASP A 57 17.78 -1.88 4.78
CA ASP A 57 17.43 -3.08 4.01
C ASP A 57 16.04 -2.96 3.38
N ILE A 58 15.08 -2.37 4.09
CA ILE A 58 13.75 -2.08 3.55
C ILE A 58 13.84 -1.08 2.39
N LEU A 59 14.65 -0.02 2.55
CA LEU A 59 14.86 0.98 1.49
C LEU A 59 15.51 0.35 0.24
N ASP A 60 16.49 -0.52 0.41
CA ASP A 60 17.13 -1.22 -0.71
C ASP A 60 16.18 -2.21 -1.38
N SER A 61 15.37 -2.93 -0.62
CA SER A 61 14.35 -3.83 -1.15
C SER A 61 13.31 -3.08 -1.98
N GLN A 62 12.80 -1.97 -1.46
CA GLN A 62 11.87 -1.10 -2.18
C GLN A 62 12.50 -0.53 -3.46
N TRP A 63 13.78 -0.13 -3.39
CA TRP A 63 14.50 0.35 -4.56
C TRP A 63 14.67 -0.75 -5.62
N GLY A 64 15.01 -1.97 -5.19
CA GLY A 64 15.10 -3.14 -6.07
C GLY A 64 13.80 -3.40 -6.82
N LEU A 65 12.65 -3.37 -6.13
CA LEU A 65 11.34 -3.50 -6.74
C LEU A 65 11.06 -2.39 -7.76
N LEU A 66 11.36 -1.14 -7.42
CA LEU A 66 11.19 0.01 -8.34
C LEU A 66 12.05 -0.11 -9.61
N GLN A 67 13.25 -0.67 -9.50
CA GLN A 67 14.15 -0.90 -10.65
C GLN A 67 13.64 -2.01 -11.57
N GLN A 68 12.96 -3.00 -11.01
CA GLN A 68 12.41 -4.13 -11.76
C GLN A 68 11.03 -3.82 -12.34
N TRP A 69 10.34 -2.79 -11.84
CA TRP A 69 9.01 -2.44 -12.31
C TRP A 69 9.04 -1.90 -13.74
N ASP A 70 8.53 -2.66 -14.66
CA ASP A 70 8.47 -2.36 -16.10
C ASP A 70 7.28 -1.48 -16.49
N LYS A 71 6.52 -0.96 -15.52
CA LYS A 71 5.28 -0.18 -15.67
C LYS A 71 4.08 -1.00 -16.15
N THR A 72 4.17 -2.30 -16.05
CA THR A 72 3.09 -3.22 -16.36
C THR A 72 2.36 -3.55 -15.06
N VAL A 73 1.04 -3.52 -15.09
CA VAL A 73 0.17 -4.05 -14.05
C VAL A 73 -0.59 -5.23 -14.62
N VAL A 74 -0.74 -6.27 -13.83
CA VAL A 74 -1.43 -7.50 -14.24
C VAL A 74 -2.89 -7.39 -13.84
N GLU A 75 -3.78 -7.64 -14.79
CA GLU A 75 -5.22 -7.72 -14.57
C GLU A 75 -5.71 -9.11 -14.97
N GLU A 76 -6.49 -9.73 -14.08
CA GLU A 76 -7.15 -11.00 -14.41
C GLU A 76 -8.25 -10.75 -15.45
N PRO A 77 -8.42 -11.64 -16.45
CA PRO A 77 -9.44 -11.46 -17.48
C PRO A 77 -10.85 -11.37 -16.90
N PRO A 78 -11.79 -10.64 -17.54
CA PRO A 78 -13.19 -10.66 -17.15
C PRO A 78 -13.76 -12.10 -17.13
N GLY A 79 -14.43 -12.45 -16.04
CA GLY A 79 -14.98 -13.79 -15.80
C GLY A 79 -14.04 -14.76 -15.09
N GLU A 80 -12.77 -14.40 -14.92
CA GLU A 80 -11.83 -15.15 -14.08
C GLU A 80 -11.80 -14.55 -12.66
N LYS A 81 -11.46 -15.39 -11.67
CA LYS A 81 -11.33 -14.97 -10.28
C LYS A 81 -10.18 -13.97 -10.11
N GLN A 82 -10.45 -12.90 -9.40
CA GLN A 82 -9.47 -11.84 -9.11
C GLN A 82 -8.78 -12.03 -7.77
N ILE A 83 -9.41 -12.80 -6.87
CA ILE A 83 -8.92 -13.03 -5.51
C ILE A 83 -8.96 -14.51 -5.16
N ASP A 84 -7.99 -14.93 -4.32
CA ASP A 84 -7.92 -16.25 -3.71
C ASP A 84 -7.91 -16.13 -2.18
N TYR A 85 -8.53 -17.10 -1.50
CA TYR A 85 -8.47 -17.15 -0.04
C TYR A 85 -7.21 -17.89 0.41
N HIS A 86 -6.41 -17.25 1.25
CA HIS A 86 -5.17 -17.81 1.77
C HIS A 86 -5.38 -18.27 3.23
N GLU A 87 -5.57 -19.58 3.41
CA GLU A 87 -5.91 -20.19 4.70
C GLU A 87 -4.89 -19.88 5.80
N ASN A 88 -3.59 -19.90 5.50
CA ASN A 88 -2.54 -19.69 6.50
C ASN A 88 -2.54 -18.27 7.10
N SER A 89 -2.98 -17.27 6.37
CA SER A 89 -3.07 -15.88 6.82
C SER A 89 -4.50 -15.44 7.11
N ASP A 90 -5.48 -16.34 6.92
CA ASP A 90 -6.91 -16.09 7.12
C ASP A 90 -7.38 -14.79 6.44
N GLN A 91 -7.03 -14.64 5.15
CA GLN A 91 -7.38 -13.45 4.37
C GLN A 91 -7.48 -13.72 2.88
N TRP A 92 -8.23 -12.87 2.20
CA TRP A 92 -8.25 -12.79 0.75
C TRP A 92 -6.97 -12.12 0.25
N VAL A 93 -6.44 -12.61 -0.87
CA VAL A 93 -5.26 -12.05 -1.55
C VAL A 93 -5.59 -11.81 -3.02
N PRO A 94 -5.13 -10.70 -3.62
CA PRO A 94 -5.33 -10.45 -5.04
C PRO A 94 -4.43 -11.35 -5.88
N ARG A 95 -4.94 -11.80 -7.03
CA ARG A 95 -4.18 -12.58 -8.02
C ARG A 95 -3.38 -11.69 -8.96
N GLY A 96 -3.85 -10.45 -9.15
CA GLY A 96 -3.22 -9.45 -10.00
C GLY A 96 -3.05 -8.11 -9.27
N ASP A 97 -2.70 -7.09 -10.05
CA ASP A 97 -2.47 -5.72 -9.55
C ASP A 97 -3.68 -4.81 -9.77
N VAL A 98 -4.69 -5.28 -10.49
CA VAL A 98 -5.93 -4.56 -10.79
C VAL A 98 -7.09 -5.34 -10.20
N LEU A 99 -7.97 -4.66 -9.49
CA LEU A 99 -9.20 -5.23 -8.92
C LEU A 99 -10.41 -4.46 -9.46
N ARG A 100 -11.39 -5.20 -9.95
CA ARG A 100 -12.72 -4.71 -10.29
C ARG A 100 -13.64 -4.99 -9.10
N CYS A 101 -14.12 -3.92 -8.49
CA CYS A 101 -14.92 -4.01 -7.27
C CYS A 101 -16.23 -3.25 -7.44
N ILE A 102 -17.32 -3.78 -6.93
CA ILE A 102 -18.57 -3.05 -6.79
C ILE A 102 -18.68 -2.58 -5.35
N ILE A 103 -19.03 -1.31 -5.17
CA ILE A 103 -19.21 -0.69 -3.86
C ILE A 103 -20.70 -0.65 -3.56
N ASP A 104 -21.10 -1.28 -2.47
CA ASP A 104 -22.48 -1.27 -2.01
C ASP A 104 -22.60 -0.58 -0.64
N ASP A 105 -23.70 0.16 -0.46
CA ASP A 105 -24.07 0.80 0.79
C ASP A 105 -25.04 -0.12 1.53
N ALA A 106 -24.53 -0.92 2.44
CA ALA A 106 -25.25 -1.99 3.10
C ALA A 106 -26.20 -1.50 4.22
N GLY A 107 -26.90 -0.37 4.05
CA GLY A 107 -28.05 -0.09 4.88
C GLY A 107 -27.97 1.12 5.81
N PRO A 108 -28.86 1.22 6.82
CA PRO A 108 -29.16 2.45 7.56
C PRO A 108 -27.99 2.99 8.42
N ASN A 109 -26.93 2.23 8.61
CA ASN A 109 -25.76 2.65 9.35
C ASN A 109 -24.59 3.09 8.43
N GLY A 110 -24.79 3.07 7.10
CA GLY A 110 -23.78 3.52 6.13
C GLY A 110 -22.52 2.65 6.10
N GLU A 111 -22.61 1.38 6.48
CA GLU A 111 -21.52 0.43 6.32
C GLU A 111 -21.40 0.07 4.84
N VAL A 112 -20.21 0.32 4.31
CA VAL A 112 -19.86 0.02 2.92
C VAL A 112 -19.37 -1.42 2.84
N THR A 113 -19.87 -2.17 1.86
CA THR A 113 -19.34 -3.47 1.47
C THR A 113 -18.69 -3.39 0.10
N ILE A 114 -17.70 -4.23 -0.12
CA ILE A 114 -16.96 -4.31 -1.37
C ILE A 114 -17.19 -5.71 -1.96
N HIS A 115 -17.80 -5.75 -3.13
CA HIS A 115 -17.97 -7.00 -3.85
C HIS A 115 -16.86 -7.21 -4.85
N ILE A 116 -16.18 -8.35 -4.76
CA ILE A 116 -15.14 -8.79 -5.70
C ILE A 116 -15.45 -10.23 -6.06
N ASP A 117 -15.61 -10.50 -7.34
CA ASP A 117 -16.06 -11.80 -7.84
C ASP A 117 -17.45 -12.16 -7.23
N ASP A 118 -17.51 -13.29 -6.53
CA ASP A 118 -18.69 -13.76 -5.79
C ASP A 118 -18.58 -13.50 -4.26
N GLN A 119 -17.60 -12.69 -3.84
CA GLN A 119 -17.32 -12.42 -2.44
C GLN A 119 -17.76 -11.03 -2.03
N GLU A 120 -18.42 -10.96 -0.86
CA GLU A 120 -18.77 -9.72 -0.18
C GLU A 120 -17.77 -9.49 0.96
N LEU A 121 -17.01 -8.42 0.89
CA LEU A 121 -15.98 -8.07 1.85
C LEU A 121 -16.38 -6.84 2.65
N SER A 122 -16.21 -6.89 3.96
CA SER A 122 -16.21 -5.70 4.81
C SER A 122 -15.02 -4.80 4.47
N LEU A 123 -15.07 -3.52 4.84
CA LEU A 123 -13.92 -2.62 4.68
C LEU A 123 -12.67 -3.12 5.41
N ALA A 124 -12.84 -3.81 6.54
CA ALA A 124 -11.71 -4.39 7.27
C ALA A 124 -11.07 -5.54 6.51
N GLU A 125 -11.85 -6.41 5.89
CA GLU A 125 -11.35 -7.52 5.05
C GLU A 125 -10.72 -6.99 3.77
N PHE A 126 -11.34 -6.02 3.12
CA PHE A 126 -10.76 -5.34 1.97
C PHE A 126 -9.44 -4.64 2.33
N GLY A 127 -9.37 -3.98 3.49
CA GLY A 127 -8.14 -3.38 3.99
C GLY A 127 -7.02 -4.41 4.21
N ARG A 128 -7.35 -5.60 4.74
CA ARG A 128 -6.38 -6.71 4.87
C ARG A 128 -5.92 -7.21 3.51
N LEU A 129 -6.81 -7.36 2.55
CA LEU A 129 -6.48 -7.73 1.17
C LEU A 129 -5.46 -6.74 0.56
N LEU A 130 -5.65 -5.44 0.75
CA LEU A 130 -4.73 -4.41 0.26
C LEU A 130 -3.35 -4.47 0.91
N SER A 131 -3.21 -5.07 2.10
CA SER A 131 -1.93 -5.15 2.82
C SER A 131 -0.85 -5.97 2.08
N VAL A 132 -1.24 -6.81 1.13
CA VAL A 132 -0.32 -7.52 0.23
C VAL A 132 0.53 -6.54 -0.60
N HIS A 133 -0.02 -5.36 -0.89
CA HIS A 133 0.68 -4.28 -1.60
C HIS A 133 1.17 -3.17 -0.65
N ALA A 134 1.45 -3.49 0.61
CA ALA A 134 1.98 -2.52 1.56
C ALA A 134 3.27 -1.88 1.02
N GLY A 135 3.35 -0.55 1.08
CA GLY A 135 4.47 0.22 0.51
C GLY A 135 4.30 0.63 -0.95
N TRP A 136 3.27 0.15 -1.63
CA TRP A 136 2.92 0.57 -2.99
C TRP A 136 1.89 1.70 -2.98
N GLY A 137 1.85 2.46 -4.08
CA GLY A 137 0.79 3.45 -4.31
C GLY A 137 -0.41 2.81 -5.00
N MET A 138 -1.62 3.18 -4.58
CA MET A 138 -2.86 2.76 -5.23
C MET A 138 -3.46 3.92 -6.02
N ARG A 139 -3.94 3.64 -7.23
CA ARG A 139 -4.71 4.57 -8.06
C ARG A 139 -6.11 4.01 -8.26
N ILE A 140 -7.12 4.75 -7.83
CA ILE A 140 -8.51 4.34 -7.93
C ILE A 140 -9.21 5.15 -9.01
N ALA A 141 -9.95 4.48 -9.89
CA ALA A 141 -10.87 5.08 -10.85
C ALA A 141 -12.28 4.54 -10.56
N PHE A 142 -13.24 5.45 -10.34
CA PHE A 142 -14.63 5.09 -10.18
C PHE A 142 -15.32 5.15 -11.55
N VAL A 143 -15.98 4.07 -11.93
CA VAL A 143 -16.72 3.92 -13.17
C VAL A 143 -18.11 3.38 -12.87
N PRO A 144 -19.13 3.63 -13.71
CA PRO A 144 -20.39 2.89 -13.60
C PRO A 144 -20.15 1.38 -13.73
N GLU A 145 -20.97 0.58 -13.05
CA GLU A 145 -20.82 -0.88 -13.01
C GLU A 145 -20.74 -1.51 -14.42
N GLU A 146 -21.55 -1.02 -15.35
CA GLU A 146 -21.60 -1.53 -16.71
C GLU A 146 -20.27 -1.37 -17.49
N PHE A 147 -19.39 -0.48 -17.01
CA PHE A 147 -18.09 -0.18 -17.65
C PHE A 147 -16.88 -0.65 -16.82
N ILE A 148 -17.12 -1.49 -15.80
CA ILE A 148 -16.07 -1.91 -14.86
C ILE A 148 -14.93 -2.71 -15.53
N THR A 149 -15.21 -3.30 -16.68
CA THR A 149 -14.22 -4.06 -17.47
C THR A 149 -13.51 -3.23 -18.53
N GLU A 150 -13.87 -1.95 -18.64
CA GLU A 150 -13.30 -1.04 -19.64
C GLU A 150 -12.24 -0.13 -19.02
N ASN A 151 -11.17 0.16 -19.77
CA ASN A 151 -10.18 1.14 -19.34
C ASN A 151 -10.75 2.56 -19.45
N PRO A 152 -10.99 3.27 -18.32
CA PRO A 152 -11.56 4.60 -18.38
C PRO A 152 -10.59 5.62 -18.95
N LYS A 153 -11.09 6.53 -19.77
CA LYS A 153 -10.33 7.69 -20.22
C LYS A 153 -10.12 8.66 -19.07
N VAL A 154 -8.87 8.88 -18.69
CA VAL A 154 -8.53 9.81 -17.60
C VAL A 154 -8.26 11.21 -18.14
N GLU A 155 -9.05 12.19 -17.70
CA GLU A 155 -8.81 13.61 -17.95
C GLU A 155 -7.99 14.22 -16.82
N ILE A 156 -6.82 14.77 -17.14
CA ILE A 156 -5.97 15.47 -16.17
C ILE A 156 -6.35 16.95 -16.19
N ARG A 157 -7.06 17.40 -15.16
CA ARG A 157 -7.45 18.81 -15.04
C ARG A 157 -6.24 19.68 -14.73
N LYS A 158 -6.18 20.87 -15.36
CA LYS A 158 -5.15 21.86 -15.04
C LYS A 158 -5.32 22.36 -13.60
N PRO A 159 -4.23 22.53 -12.82
CA PRO A 159 -4.34 23.07 -11.49
C PRO A 159 -4.96 24.47 -11.50
N LYS A 160 -5.94 24.70 -10.62
CA LYS A 160 -6.50 26.07 -10.44
C LYS A 160 -5.39 26.96 -9.91
N ARG A 161 -5.06 28.05 -10.63
CA ARG A 161 -4.16 29.09 -10.11
C ARG A 161 -4.76 29.61 -8.80
N ARG A 162 -4.08 29.39 -7.67
CA ARG A 162 -4.43 30.10 -6.44
C ARG A 162 -4.23 31.59 -6.69
N LYS A 163 -5.31 32.39 -6.65
CA LYS A 163 -5.18 33.84 -6.53
C LYS A 163 -4.49 34.08 -5.16
N ARG A 164 -3.31 34.70 -5.21
CA ARG A 164 -2.66 35.26 -4.04
C ARG A 164 -3.45 36.45 -3.53
#